data_3c01f4e93092b496c2c64ee5ea082ecf
#
_entry.id   3c01f4e93092b496c2c64ee5ea082ecf
#
_cell.length_a   1.000
_cell.length_b   1.000
_cell.length_c   1.000
_cell.angle_alpha   90.00
_cell.angle_beta   90.00
_cell.angle_gamma   90.00
#
_symmetry.space_group_name_H-M   'P 1'
#
loop_
_entity.id
_entity.type
_entity.pdbx_description
1 polymer ?
#
loop_
_entity_poly.entity_id
_entity_poly.type
_entity_poly.pdbx_seq_one_letter_code
_entity_poly.pdbx_strand_id
1 'polypeptide(L)'
;MTWGALALGVGLIVAFAMPSYRQGEASIAGTTAKDFKLELAGKPTHLSDLRGKVVVLNFWASWCPPCVEEAPSLNRLQRYIEPRNALVLGVAADEDAYAFSKFLVDQGVSFPTYRDPGAKDRGSPIALSYGTSVIPETYVVDRHGKIVRKIIGPQQWDSPDMRAYFDSLLAQN
;
A
#
# COMPACT_ATOMS: atom_id res chain seq x y z
N MET A 1 -46.58 -19.72 6.38
CA MET A 1 -45.65 -19.06 7.33
C MET A 1 -44.22 -19.61 7.19
N THR A 2 -43.55 -19.48 6.05
CA THR A 2 -42.19 -20.07 5.83
C THR A 2 -41.23 -19.19 5.04
N TRP A 3 -41.56 -17.95 4.74
CA TRP A 3 -40.70 -17.05 3.95
C TRP A 3 -39.74 -16.20 4.78
N GLY A 4 -39.98 -16.05 6.10
CA GLY A 4 -39.13 -15.25 6.98
C GLY A 4 -37.80 -15.93 7.36
N ALA A 5 -37.78 -17.25 7.42
CA ALA A 5 -36.58 -17.99 7.82
C ALA A 5 -35.47 -18.03 6.73
N LEU A 6 -35.88 -18.04 5.46
CA LEU A 6 -34.95 -18.05 4.32
C LEU A 6 -34.22 -16.71 4.14
N ALA A 7 -34.90 -15.59 4.38
CA ALA A 7 -34.30 -14.25 4.25
C ALA A 7 -33.25 -13.98 5.34
N LEU A 8 -33.47 -14.48 6.57
CA LEU A 8 -32.51 -14.39 7.66
C LEU A 8 -31.25 -15.25 7.43
N GLY A 9 -31.45 -16.45 6.83
CA GLY A 9 -30.34 -17.36 6.52
C GLY A 9 -29.41 -16.81 5.44
N VAL A 10 -29.94 -16.20 4.38
CA VAL A 10 -29.16 -15.60 3.29
C VAL A 10 -28.39 -14.35 3.79
N GLY A 11 -29.02 -13.53 4.62
CA GLY A 11 -28.38 -12.36 5.22
C GLY A 11 -27.18 -12.73 6.12
N LEU A 12 -27.31 -13.82 6.89
CA LEU A 12 -26.23 -14.33 7.74
C LEU A 12 -25.07 -14.93 6.92
N ILE A 13 -25.36 -15.64 5.84
CA ILE A 13 -24.34 -16.23 4.96
C ILE A 13 -23.55 -15.13 4.23
N VAL A 14 -24.23 -14.09 3.77
CA VAL A 14 -23.55 -12.93 3.13
C VAL A 14 -22.67 -12.18 4.13
N ALA A 15 -23.09 -12.03 5.38
CA ALA A 15 -22.30 -11.38 6.42
C ALA A 15 -21.06 -12.21 6.81
N PHE A 16 -21.13 -13.54 6.77
CA PHE A 16 -19.98 -14.43 7.03
C PHE A 16 -19.04 -14.60 5.81
N ALA A 17 -19.53 -14.37 4.60
CA ALA A 17 -18.73 -14.48 3.39
C ALA A 17 -17.93 -13.20 3.05
N MET A 18 -18.14 -12.09 3.79
CA MET A 18 -17.32 -10.91 3.61
C MET A 18 -15.98 -11.11 4.33
N PRO A 19 -14.85 -11.03 3.60
CA PRO A 19 -13.53 -11.17 4.22
C PRO A 19 -13.37 -10.13 5.33
N SER A 20 -12.96 -10.57 6.52
CA SER A 20 -12.75 -9.76 7.73
C SER A 20 -11.59 -8.73 7.61
N TYR A 21 -10.98 -8.59 6.44
CA TYR A 21 -9.83 -7.70 6.21
C TYR A 21 -10.17 -6.20 6.12
N ARG A 22 -11.45 -5.82 6.24
CA ARG A 22 -11.90 -4.41 6.15
C ARG A 22 -11.87 -3.63 7.45
N GLN A 23 -11.24 -4.15 8.50
CA GLN A 23 -11.08 -3.40 9.74
C GLN A 23 -10.17 -2.20 9.52
N GLY A 24 -10.74 -0.99 9.53
CA GLY A 24 -10.05 0.29 9.34
C GLY A 24 -10.17 0.93 7.96
N GLU A 25 -10.61 0.22 6.90
CA GLU A 25 -10.79 0.81 5.57
C GLU A 25 -11.89 1.87 5.52
N ALA A 26 -13.01 1.63 6.18
CA ALA A 26 -14.18 2.52 6.11
C ALA A 26 -13.94 3.93 6.68
N SER A 27 -12.98 4.10 7.59
CA SER A 27 -12.70 5.39 8.22
C SER A 27 -11.68 6.25 7.47
N ILE A 28 -10.90 5.65 6.54
CA ILE A 28 -9.83 6.37 5.83
C ILE A 28 -10.10 6.50 4.33
N ALA A 29 -10.96 5.65 3.76
CA ALA A 29 -11.32 5.71 2.35
C ALA A 29 -11.97 7.05 2.00
N GLY A 30 -11.52 7.68 0.91
CA GLY A 30 -11.96 9.00 0.46
C GLY A 30 -11.23 10.17 1.12
N THR A 31 -10.42 9.95 2.17
CA THR A 31 -9.61 11.01 2.76
C THR A 31 -8.43 11.35 1.84
N THR A 32 -7.96 12.61 1.92
CA THR A 32 -6.76 13.01 1.17
C THR A 32 -5.52 12.39 1.82
N ALA A 33 -4.67 11.76 1.01
CA ALA A 33 -3.38 11.28 1.46
C ALA A 33 -2.55 12.45 2.00
N LYS A 34 -1.94 12.25 3.17
CA LYS A 34 -1.11 13.29 3.80
C LYS A 34 0.14 13.51 2.96
N ASP A 35 0.41 14.78 2.69
CA ASP A 35 1.60 15.15 1.92
C ASP A 35 2.86 15.03 2.78
N PHE A 36 3.96 14.64 2.15
CA PHE A 36 5.28 14.62 2.75
C PHE A 36 6.35 14.81 1.68
N LYS A 37 7.51 15.31 2.11
CA LYS A 37 8.70 15.45 1.26
C LYS A 37 9.38 14.11 1.11
N LEU A 38 9.83 13.82 -0.10
CA LEU A 38 10.61 12.64 -0.44
C LEU A 38 11.62 12.98 -1.53
N GLU A 39 12.46 12.02 -1.89
CA GLU A 39 13.36 12.13 -3.02
C GLU A 39 13.07 10.99 -4.00
N LEU A 40 12.80 11.32 -5.25
CA LEU A 40 12.60 10.36 -6.33
C LEU A 40 13.63 10.59 -7.43
N ALA A 41 14.40 9.56 -7.75
CA ALA A 41 15.46 9.62 -8.78
C ALA A 41 16.40 10.82 -8.57
N GLY A 42 16.79 11.11 -7.34
CA GLY A 42 17.68 12.21 -6.97
C GLY A 42 17.03 13.60 -7.00
N LYS A 43 15.71 13.69 -7.13
CA LYS A 43 14.99 14.96 -7.16
C LYS A 43 14.08 15.12 -5.95
N PRO A 44 14.19 16.27 -5.22
CA PRO A 44 13.22 16.61 -4.19
C PRO A 44 11.80 16.64 -4.80
N THR A 45 10.88 15.98 -4.14
CA THR A 45 9.52 15.77 -4.60
C THR A 45 8.58 15.77 -3.40
N HIS A 46 7.31 16.05 -3.60
CA HIS A 46 6.24 15.84 -2.64
C HIS A 46 5.34 14.69 -3.10
N LEU A 47 4.68 14.00 -2.18
CA LEU A 47 3.67 13.02 -2.56
C LEU A 47 2.56 13.68 -3.40
N SER A 48 2.21 14.91 -3.09
CA SER A 48 1.22 15.71 -3.83
C SER A 48 1.59 15.97 -5.29
N ASP A 49 2.88 15.93 -5.65
CA ASP A 49 3.35 16.10 -7.03
C ASP A 49 3.05 14.86 -7.90
N LEU A 50 2.69 13.74 -7.26
CA LEU A 50 2.31 12.52 -7.95
C LEU A 50 0.82 12.45 -8.30
N ARG A 51 0.05 13.54 -8.08
CA ARG A 51 -1.33 13.61 -8.55
C ARG A 51 -1.41 13.35 -10.06
N GLY A 52 -2.49 12.73 -10.48
CA GLY A 52 -2.63 12.19 -11.83
C GLY A 52 -2.14 10.75 -11.97
N LYS A 53 -1.38 10.24 -10.99
CA LYS A 53 -0.95 8.84 -10.93
C LYS A 53 -1.71 8.10 -9.82
N VAL A 54 -1.93 6.82 -10.01
CA VAL A 54 -2.28 5.93 -8.89
C VAL A 54 -0.99 5.56 -8.15
N VAL A 55 -0.96 5.75 -6.83
CA VAL A 55 0.21 5.45 -5.99
C VAL A 55 -0.10 4.32 -5.03
N VAL A 56 0.67 3.26 -5.07
CA VAL A 56 0.67 2.17 -4.08
C VAL A 56 1.74 2.51 -3.04
N LEU A 57 1.34 3.26 -2.01
CA LEU A 57 2.21 3.73 -0.94
C LEU A 57 2.40 2.64 0.10
N ASN A 58 3.56 2.00 0.11
CA ASN A 58 3.89 0.88 0.98
C ASN A 58 4.88 1.29 2.06
N PHE A 59 4.49 1.12 3.33
CA PHE A 59 5.37 1.32 4.49
C PHE A 59 6.00 0.00 4.90
N TRP A 60 7.33 -0.03 4.98
CA TRP A 60 8.11 -1.23 5.18
C TRP A 60 9.44 -0.97 5.93
N ALA A 61 10.23 -2.01 6.20
CA ALA A 61 11.60 -1.90 6.66
C ALA A 61 12.42 -3.15 6.31
N SER A 62 13.74 -3.02 6.24
CA SER A 62 14.66 -4.15 5.94
C SER A 62 14.67 -5.22 7.02
N TRP A 63 14.40 -4.84 8.26
CA TRP A 63 14.32 -5.74 9.42
C TRP A 63 12.93 -6.38 9.64
N CYS A 64 12.00 -6.22 8.70
CA CYS A 64 10.62 -6.70 8.76
C CYS A 64 10.48 -7.97 7.89
N PRO A 65 10.45 -9.20 8.45
CA PRO A 65 10.39 -10.42 7.65
C PRO A 65 9.23 -10.49 6.67
N PRO A 66 7.96 -10.14 7.05
CA PRO A 66 6.86 -10.17 6.07
C PRO A 66 7.03 -9.14 4.95
N CYS A 67 7.76 -8.03 5.18
CA CYS A 67 8.08 -7.07 4.13
C CYS A 67 9.05 -7.66 3.08
N VAL A 68 10.02 -8.49 3.55
CA VAL A 68 10.92 -9.26 2.67
C VAL A 68 10.13 -10.21 1.78
N GLU A 69 9.15 -10.91 2.36
CA GLU A 69 8.32 -11.89 1.63
C GLU A 69 7.48 -11.24 0.52
N GLU A 70 6.95 -10.03 0.74
CA GLU A 70 6.11 -9.36 -0.26
C GLU A 70 6.91 -8.61 -1.35
N ALA A 71 8.17 -8.22 -1.10
CA ALA A 71 8.96 -7.39 -2.01
C ALA A 71 9.04 -7.92 -3.45
N PRO A 72 9.21 -9.23 -3.72
CA PRO A 72 9.19 -9.75 -5.08
C PRO A 72 7.84 -9.55 -5.80
N SER A 73 6.72 -9.64 -5.08
CA SER A 73 5.39 -9.43 -5.66
C SER A 73 5.10 -7.95 -5.93
N LEU A 74 5.62 -7.04 -5.08
CA LEU A 74 5.59 -5.59 -5.33
C LEU A 74 6.40 -5.21 -6.58
N ASN A 75 7.56 -5.82 -6.80
CA ASN A 75 8.34 -5.65 -8.02
C ASN A 75 7.53 -6.06 -9.28
N ARG A 76 6.78 -7.16 -9.20
CA ARG A 76 5.92 -7.61 -10.31
C ARG A 76 4.72 -6.69 -10.50
N LEU A 77 4.13 -6.20 -9.41
CA LEU A 77 3.07 -5.19 -9.47
C LEU A 77 3.59 -3.90 -10.13
N GLN A 78 4.76 -3.38 -9.72
CA GLN A 78 5.35 -2.17 -10.33
C GLN A 78 5.40 -2.29 -11.84
N ARG A 79 5.99 -3.37 -12.36
CA ARG A 79 6.06 -3.60 -13.81
C ARG A 79 4.70 -3.68 -14.49
N TYR A 80 3.68 -4.17 -13.76
CA TYR A 80 2.33 -4.31 -14.28
C TYR A 80 1.57 -2.99 -14.37
N ILE A 81 1.75 -2.08 -13.39
CA ILE A 81 0.99 -0.83 -13.30
C ILE A 81 1.70 0.39 -13.90
N GLU A 82 3.04 0.37 -13.96
CA GLU A 82 3.84 1.51 -14.44
C GLU A 82 3.44 2.01 -15.84
N PRO A 83 3.20 1.15 -16.86
CA PRO A 83 2.77 1.60 -18.19
C PRO A 83 1.41 2.29 -18.20
N ARG A 84 0.65 2.21 -17.10
CA ARG A 84 -0.71 2.76 -16.95
C ARG A 84 -0.76 3.98 -16.03
N ASN A 85 0.37 4.72 -15.96
CA ASN A 85 0.50 5.92 -15.13
C ASN A 85 0.21 5.66 -13.64
N ALA A 86 0.79 4.60 -13.10
CA ALA A 86 0.74 4.24 -11.69
C ALA A 86 2.12 3.79 -11.21
N LEU A 87 2.36 3.83 -9.90
CA LEU A 87 3.63 3.37 -9.32
C LEU A 87 3.45 2.79 -7.93
N VAL A 88 4.35 1.88 -7.56
CA VAL A 88 4.62 1.54 -6.17
C VAL A 88 5.61 2.56 -5.62
N LEU A 89 5.33 3.12 -4.45
CA LEU A 89 6.23 3.99 -3.70
C LEU A 89 6.48 3.35 -2.34
N GLY A 90 7.68 2.84 -2.13
CA GLY A 90 8.10 2.34 -0.82
C GLY A 90 8.57 3.47 0.08
N VAL A 91 8.13 3.48 1.33
CA VAL A 91 8.67 4.35 2.38
C VAL A 91 9.21 3.48 3.50
N ALA A 92 10.52 3.49 3.66
CA ALA A 92 11.21 2.62 4.60
C ALA A 92 11.39 3.29 5.97
N ALA A 93 11.09 2.53 7.03
CA ALA A 93 11.30 2.91 8.43
C ALA A 93 12.69 2.49 8.95
N ASP A 94 13.68 2.42 8.07
CA ASP A 94 15.06 2.07 8.43
C ASP A 94 15.82 3.28 8.96
N GLU A 95 16.38 3.15 10.18
CA GLU A 95 17.35 4.13 10.70
C GLU A 95 18.68 4.03 9.95
N ASP A 96 19.12 2.80 9.71
CA ASP A 96 20.41 2.51 9.08
C ASP A 96 20.29 2.57 7.55
N ALA A 97 20.96 3.55 6.96
CA ALA A 97 21.03 3.74 5.52
C ALA A 97 21.74 2.56 4.80
N TYR A 98 22.70 1.91 5.47
CA TYR A 98 23.38 0.74 4.89
C TYR A 98 22.45 -0.47 4.83
N ALA A 99 21.73 -0.77 5.92
CA ALA A 99 20.75 -1.86 5.95
C ALA A 99 19.66 -1.65 4.88
N PHE A 100 19.15 -0.43 4.77
CA PHE A 100 18.21 -0.03 3.71
C PHE A 100 18.78 -0.30 2.31
N SER A 101 19.99 0.22 2.02
CA SER A 101 20.60 0.07 0.68
C SER A 101 20.91 -1.38 0.36
N LYS A 102 21.40 -2.14 1.36
CA LYS A 102 21.68 -3.56 1.21
C LYS A 102 20.41 -4.35 0.88
N PHE A 103 19.29 -4.05 1.56
CA PHE A 103 18.01 -4.69 1.27
C PHE A 103 17.57 -4.45 -0.17
N LEU A 104 17.68 -3.21 -0.68
CA LEU A 104 17.28 -2.91 -2.06
C LEU A 104 18.04 -3.78 -3.07
N VAL A 105 19.34 -3.99 -2.83
CA VAL A 105 20.17 -4.84 -3.67
C VAL A 105 19.82 -6.31 -3.51
N ASP A 106 19.76 -6.82 -2.29
CA ASP A 106 19.53 -8.22 -1.98
C ASP A 106 18.17 -8.72 -2.48
N GLN A 107 17.14 -7.88 -2.38
CA GLN A 107 15.78 -8.19 -2.81
C GLN A 107 15.49 -7.75 -4.26
N GLY A 108 16.46 -7.14 -4.93
CA GLY A 108 16.29 -6.63 -6.29
C GLY A 108 15.13 -5.67 -6.41
N VAL A 109 14.95 -4.76 -5.40
CA VAL A 109 13.85 -3.79 -5.38
C VAL A 109 13.97 -2.88 -6.59
N SER A 110 12.93 -2.85 -7.43
CA SER A 110 12.89 -2.11 -8.69
C SER A 110 11.85 -0.97 -8.71
N PHE A 111 11.03 -0.86 -7.67
CA PHE A 111 10.09 0.25 -7.52
C PHE A 111 10.73 1.43 -6.79
N PRO A 112 10.28 2.66 -7.04
CA PRO A 112 10.71 3.85 -6.31
C PRO A 112 10.60 3.67 -4.80
N THR A 113 11.68 3.98 -4.10
CA THR A 113 11.76 3.77 -2.65
C THR A 113 12.48 4.93 -1.98
N TYR A 114 11.93 5.37 -0.86
CA TYR A 114 12.45 6.46 -0.05
C TYR A 114 12.65 5.99 1.39
N ARG A 115 13.83 6.25 1.95
CA ARG A 115 14.09 6.02 3.38
C ARG A 115 13.66 7.27 4.15
N ASP A 116 12.75 7.13 5.11
CA ASP A 116 12.35 8.22 5.97
C ASP A 116 13.56 8.69 6.81
N PRO A 117 14.07 9.92 6.63
CA PRO A 117 15.24 10.39 7.38
C PRO A 117 14.95 10.59 8.87
N GLY A 118 13.67 10.67 9.24
CA GLY A 118 13.24 10.75 10.63
C GLY A 118 13.01 9.41 11.30
N ALA A 119 13.25 8.30 10.57
CA ALA A 119 13.07 6.96 11.12
C ALA A 119 13.97 6.74 12.33
N LYS A 120 13.36 6.28 13.43
CA LYS A 120 14.02 6.03 14.71
C LYS A 120 13.23 5.03 15.55
N ASP A 121 13.94 4.24 16.36
CA ASP A 121 13.33 3.27 17.28
C ASP A 121 12.32 2.33 16.58
N ARG A 122 12.66 1.88 15.36
CA ARG A 122 11.79 1.09 14.47
C ARG A 122 10.48 1.78 14.05
N GLY A 123 10.41 3.11 14.12
CA GLY A 123 9.28 3.92 13.69
C GLY A 123 9.66 4.88 12.57
N SER A 124 8.67 5.32 11.82
CA SER A 124 8.77 6.34 10.78
C SER A 124 7.76 7.44 11.05
N PRO A 125 8.18 8.70 11.25
CA PRO A 125 7.26 9.84 11.37
C PRO A 125 6.26 9.94 10.21
N ILE A 126 6.71 9.61 8.99
CA ILE A 126 5.82 9.60 7.82
C ILE A 126 4.76 8.53 8.00
N ALA A 127 5.14 7.28 8.31
CA ALA A 127 4.19 6.19 8.55
C ALA A 127 3.21 6.49 9.70
N LEU A 128 3.73 6.99 10.82
CA LEU A 128 2.91 7.40 11.98
C LEU A 128 1.90 8.48 11.61
N SER A 129 2.25 9.41 10.71
CA SER A 129 1.31 10.42 10.24
C SER A 129 0.09 9.83 9.52
N TYR A 130 0.23 8.66 8.89
CA TYR A 130 -0.85 7.88 8.28
C TYR A 130 -1.61 7.00 9.27
N GLY A 131 -1.15 6.94 10.53
CA GLY A 131 -1.69 6.03 11.54
C GLY A 131 -1.16 4.59 11.40
N THR A 132 -0.07 4.41 10.66
CA THR A 132 0.62 3.13 10.52
C THR A 132 1.42 2.84 11.79
N SER A 133 1.06 1.78 12.48
CA SER A 133 1.75 1.28 13.69
C SER A 133 2.34 -0.12 13.49
N VAL A 134 1.98 -0.78 12.42
CA VAL A 134 2.45 -2.14 12.05
C VAL A 134 2.84 -2.13 10.58
N ILE A 135 3.94 -2.77 10.24
CA ILE A 135 4.40 -2.93 8.85
C ILE A 135 4.48 -4.42 8.47
N PRO A 136 4.27 -4.75 7.17
CA PRO A 136 3.96 -3.84 6.09
C PRO A 136 2.53 -3.31 6.16
N GLU A 137 2.34 -2.06 5.78
CA GLU A 137 1.04 -1.45 5.61
C GLU A 137 1.01 -0.63 4.33
N THR A 138 -0.02 -0.79 3.52
CA THR A 138 -0.09 -0.16 2.20
C THR A 138 -1.36 0.66 2.05
N TYR A 139 -1.21 1.84 1.48
CA TYR A 139 -2.29 2.73 1.08
C TYR A 139 -2.33 2.85 -0.43
N VAL A 140 -3.47 2.57 -1.04
CA VAL A 140 -3.67 2.84 -2.45
C VAL A 140 -4.28 4.23 -2.57
N VAL A 141 -3.59 5.11 -3.28
CA VAL A 141 -3.97 6.51 -3.49
C VAL A 141 -4.35 6.68 -4.96
N ASP A 142 -5.52 7.25 -5.21
CA ASP A 142 -6.01 7.50 -6.58
C ASP A 142 -5.36 8.73 -7.24
N ARG A 143 -5.72 9.00 -8.49
CA ARG A 143 -5.19 10.13 -9.28
C ARG A 143 -5.51 11.51 -8.68
N HIS A 144 -6.54 11.59 -7.81
CA HIS A 144 -6.93 12.81 -7.11
C HIS A 144 -6.21 12.98 -5.77
N GLY A 145 -5.33 12.04 -5.40
CA GLY A 145 -4.63 12.03 -4.12
C GLY A 145 -5.52 11.57 -2.96
N LYS A 146 -6.59 10.80 -3.25
CA LYS A 146 -7.46 10.22 -2.23
C LYS A 146 -7.05 8.78 -1.93
N ILE A 147 -7.05 8.42 -0.65
CA ILE A 147 -6.86 7.04 -0.23
C ILE A 147 -8.13 6.27 -0.59
N VAL A 148 -8.01 5.26 -1.44
CA VAL A 148 -9.13 4.41 -1.87
C VAL A 148 -9.09 3.03 -1.22
N ARG A 149 -7.93 2.62 -0.68
CA ARG A 149 -7.77 1.36 0.03
C ARG A 149 -6.64 1.43 1.04
N LYS A 150 -6.82 0.78 2.19
CA LYS A 150 -5.78 0.48 3.19
C LYS A 150 -5.66 -1.03 3.33
N ILE A 151 -4.44 -1.55 3.33
CA ILE A 151 -4.14 -2.97 3.44
C ILE A 151 -3.09 -3.14 4.53
N ILE A 152 -3.39 -3.97 5.53
CA ILE A 152 -2.52 -4.27 6.66
C ILE A 152 -1.95 -5.67 6.47
N GLY A 153 -0.63 -5.80 6.64
CA GLY A 153 0.09 -7.06 6.49
C GLY A 153 0.50 -7.38 5.04
N PRO A 154 1.30 -8.44 4.86
CA PRO A 154 1.87 -8.82 3.58
C PRO A 154 0.81 -9.30 2.59
N GLN A 155 1.03 -9.05 1.30
CA GLN A 155 0.14 -9.44 0.21
C GLN A 155 0.91 -10.11 -0.93
N GLN A 156 0.19 -10.95 -1.68
CA GLN A 156 0.61 -11.37 -3.03
C GLN A 156 0.10 -10.34 -4.05
N TRP A 157 0.87 -9.28 -4.24
CA TRP A 157 0.49 -8.10 -5.01
C TRP A 157 0.23 -8.37 -6.50
N ASP A 158 0.72 -9.47 -7.04
CA ASP A 158 0.51 -9.91 -8.42
C ASP A 158 -0.49 -11.06 -8.56
N SER A 159 -1.26 -11.36 -7.50
CA SER A 159 -2.34 -12.34 -7.56
C SER A 159 -3.43 -11.92 -8.56
N PRO A 160 -4.21 -12.87 -9.11
CA PRO A 160 -5.31 -12.55 -10.02
C PRO A 160 -6.29 -11.52 -9.45
N ASP A 161 -6.62 -11.62 -8.16
CA ASP A 161 -7.56 -10.70 -7.50
C ASP A 161 -6.98 -9.29 -7.39
N MET A 162 -5.70 -9.16 -7.05
CA MET A 162 -5.03 -7.87 -6.99
C MET A 162 -4.89 -7.25 -8.38
N ARG A 163 -4.58 -8.03 -9.40
CA ARG A 163 -4.56 -7.54 -10.79
C ARG A 163 -5.94 -7.04 -11.22
N ALA A 164 -7.00 -7.80 -10.98
CA ALA A 164 -8.36 -7.38 -11.28
C ALA A 164 -8.76 -6.10 -10.54
N TYR A 165 -8.35 -5.96 -9.27
CA TYR A 165 -8.54 -4.74 -8.50
C TYR A 165 -7.85 -3.54 -9.16
N PHE A 166 -6.56 -3.66 -9.50
CA PHE A 166 -5.82 -2.59 -10.17
C PHE A 166 -6.34 -2.30 -11.59
N ASP A 167 -6.78 -3.32 -12.33
CA ASP A 167 -7.40 -3.12 -13.64
C ASP A 167 -8.65 -2.26 -13.53
N SER A 168 -9.52 -2.56 -12.56
CA SER A 168 -10.71 -1.75 -12.30
C SER A 168 -10.38 -0.33 -11.86
N LEU A 169 -9.41 -0.15 -10.96
CA LEU A 169 -9.01 1.16 -10.46
C LEU A 169 -8.37 2.02 -11.56
N LEU A 170 -7.50 1.43 -12.36
CA LEU A 170 -6.75 2.12 -13.42
C LEU A 170 -7.59 2.44 -14.66
N ALA A 171 -8.74 1.77 -14.83
CA ALA A 171 -9.72 2.10 -15.87
C ALA A 171 -10.59 3.33 -15.53
N GLN A 172 -10.61 3.76 -14.26
CA GLN A 172 -11.32 4.95 -13.83
C GLN A 172 -10.48 6.19 -14.15
N ASN A 173 -11.05 7.13 -14.89
CA ASN A 173 -10.40 8.40 -15.28
C ASN A 173 -10.44 9.44 -14.16
#